data_0a661b3c6446ade040c02c1530d33737
#
_entry.id   0a661b3c6446ade040c02c1530d33737
#
_cell.length_a   1.000
_cell.length_b   1.000
_cell.length_c   1.000
_cell.angle_alpha   90.00
_cell.angle_beta   90.00
_cell.angle_gamma   90.00
#
_symmetry.space_group_name_H-M   'P 1'
#
loop_
_entity.id
_entity.type
_entity.pdbx_description
1 polymer ?
#
loop_
_entity_poly.entity_id
_entity_poly.type
_entity_poly.pdbx_seq_one_letter_code
_entity_poly.pdbx_strand_id
1 'polypeptide(L)'
;MWLDWLNLDAQQAARLLSVRHDTVRRWVAGREPVPVRVRDELLYLEAVTQGAVDALVDVLCDAPRVEVYRTDERLHAARPEYADFPASWWRMVVARATRVVPESEISYG
;
A
#
# COMPACT_ATOMS: atom_id res chain seq x y z
N MET A 1 -5.88 -13.04 -0.61
CA MET A 1 -5.16 -12.96 0.67
C MET A 1 -4.86 -11.50 1.00
N TRP A 2 -4.66 -11.17 2.27
CA TRP A 2 -4.43 -9.80 2.71
C TRP A 2 -3.20 -9.12 2.06
N LEU A 3 -2.16 -9.88 1.72
CA LEU A 3 -0.98 -9.33 1.01
C LEU A 3 -1.36 -8.81 -0.37
N ASP A 4 -2.19 -9.55 -1.08
CA ASP A 4 -2.65 -9.13 -2.42
C ASP A 4 -3.52 -7.88 -2.33
N TRP A 5 -4.35 -7.80 -1.28
CA TRP A 5 -5.21 -6.65 -1.04
C TRP A 5 -4.41 -5.36 -0.86
N LEU A 6 -3.24 -5.43 -0.21
CA LEU A 6 -2.34 -4.30 -0.02
C LEU A 6 -1.29 -4.17 -1.13
N ASN A 7 -1.30 -5.08 -2.11
CA ASN A 7 -0.32 -5.14 -3.19
C ASN A 7 1.12 -5.24 -2.65
N LEU A 8 1.30 -6.10 -1.65
CA LEU A 8 2.59 -6.35 -1.02
C LEU A 8 3.01 -7.79 -1.24
N ASP A 9 4.30 -8.01 -1.50
CA ASP A 9 4.86 -9.35 -1.43
C ASP A 9 5.29 -9.69 0.01
N ALA A 10 5.69 -10.95 0.23
CA ALA A 10 6.07 -11.41 1.57
C ALA A 10 7.28 -10.65 2.12
N GLN A 11 8.22 -10.25 1.28
CA GLN A 11 9.40 -9.50 1.69
C GLN A 11 9.03 -8.07 2.11
N GLN A 12 8.16 -7.42 1.35
CA GLN A 12 7.68 -6.07 1.66
C GLN A 12 6.87 -6.08 2.96
N ALA A 13 6.00 -7.06 3.13
CA ALA A 13 5.22 -7.22 4.36
C ALA A 13 6.13 -7.47 5.57
N ALA A 14 7.16 -8.29 5.41
CA ALA A 14 8.12 -8.55 6.48
C ALA A 14 8.79 -7.25 6.96
N ARG A 15 9.17 -6.37 6.05
CA ARG A 15 9.76 -5.08 6.40
C ARG A 15 8.78 -4.18 7.14
N LEU A 16 7.54 -4.07 6.64
CA LEU A 16 6.52 -3.22 7.27
C LEU A 16 6.15 -3.71 8.67
N LEU A 17 6.10 -5.03 8.87
CA LEU A 17 5.72 -5.64 10.14
C LEU A 17 6.92 -5.87 11.07
N SER A 18 8.14 -5.57 10.62
CA SER A 18 9.38 -5.80 11.37
C SER A 18 9.54 -7.26 11.81
N VAL A 19 9.22 -8.19 10.91
CA VAL A 19 9.36 -9.63 11.12
C VAL A 19 10.22 -10.24 10.02
N ARG A 20 10.60 -11.50 10.21
CA ARG A 20 11.42 -12.21 9.21
C ARG A 20 10.55 -12.61 8.00
N HIS A 21 11.17 -12.59 6.82
CA HIS A 21 10.52 -12.99 5.58
C HIS A 21 9.96 -14.42 5.66
N ASP A 22 10.73 -15.35 6.21
CA ASP A 22 10.30 -16.74 6.38
C ASP A 22 9.06 -16.86 7.26
N THR A 23 8.96 -16.01 8.28
CA THR A 23 7.80 -15.96 9.17
C THR A 23 6.54 -15.57 8.40
N VAL A 24 6.63 -14.53 7.58
CA VAL A 24 5.50 -14.11 6.73
C VAL A 24 5.10 -15.21 5.76
N ARG A 25 6.08 -15.89 5.16
CA ARG A 25 5.80 -16.99 4.23
C ARG A 25 5.04 -18.13 4.92
N ARG A 26 5.40 -18.45 6.17
CA ARG A 26 4.66 -19.48 6.94
C ARG A 26 3.22 -19.08 7.21
N TRP A 27 2.98 -17.81 7.53
CA TRP A 27 1.62 -17.30 7.71
C TRP A 27 0.81 -17.37 6.41
N VAL A 28 1.42 -16.96 5.30
CA VAL A 28 0.78 -17.00 3.98
C VAL A 28 0.44 -18.43 3.57
N ALA A 29 1.32 -19.39 3.89
CA ALA A 29 1.09 -20.80 3.60
C ALA A 29 0.10 -21.47 4.56
N GLY A 30 -0.38 -20.79 5.59
CA GLY A 30 -1.30 -21.33 6.57
C GLY A 30 -0.66 -22.32 7.55
N ARG A 31 0.68 -22.35 7.63
CA ARG A 31 1.41 -23.28 8.52
C ARG A 31 1.45 -22.82 9.95
N GLU A 32 1.31 -21.53 10.19
CA GLU A 32 1.28 -20.92 11.51
C GLU A 32 0.17 -19.89 11.57
N PRO A 33 -0.54 -19.77 12.70
CA PRO A 33 -1.51 -18.70 12.86
C PRO A 33 -0.81 -17.34 12.99
N VAL A 34 -1.44 -16.30 12.47
CA VAL A 34 -0.96 -14.93 12.60
C VAL A 34 -1.18 -14.47 14.04
N PRO A 35 -0.14 -13.98 14.74
CA PRO A 35 -0.30 -13.46 16.11
C PRO A 35 -1.28 -12.28 16.17
N VAL A 36 -1.96 -12.13 17.30
CA VAL A 36 -2.92 -11.03 17.51
C VAL A 36 -2.27 -9.66 17.27
N ARG A 37 -1.05 -9.47 17.77
CA ARG A 37 -0.31 -8.22 17.58
C ARG A 37 -0.14 -7.88 16.09
N VAL A 38 0.17 -8.89 15.28
CA VAL A 38 0.36 -8.71 13.84
C VAL A 38 -0.98 -8.42 13.15
N ARG A 39 -2.06 -9.07 13.61
CA ARG A 39 -3.41 -8.74 13.11
C ARG A 39 -3.76 -7.29 13.37
N ASP A 40 -3.45 -6.77 14.55
CA ASP A 40 -3.68 -5.37 14.89
C ASP A 40 -2.87 -4.44 14.00
N GLU A 41 -1.61 -4.77 13.73
CA GLU A 41 -0.77 -4.01 12.80
C GLU A 41 -1.33 -4.05 11.37
N LEU A 42 -1.87 -5.18 10.93
CA LEU A 42 -2.49 -5.30 9.61
C LEU A 42 -3.76 -4.45 9.51
N LEU A 43 -4.58 -4.43 10.56
CA LEU A 43 -5.75 -3.55 10.61
C LEU A 43 -5.34 -2.08 10.59
N TYR A 44 -4.26 -1.73 11.27
CA TYR A 44 -3.70 -0.39 11.24
C TYR A 44 -3.22 -0.03 9.82
N LEU A 45 -2.49 -0.93 9.15
CA LEU A 45 -2.03 -0.72 7.77
C LEU A 45 -3.21 -0.54 6.81
N GLU A 46 -4.28 -1.31 6.98
CA GLU A 46 -5.48 -1.14 6.16
C GLU A 46 -6.14 0.22 6.41
N ALA A 47 -6.20 0.66 7.66
CA ALA A 47 -6.75 1.97 8.00
C ALA A 47 -5.91 3.11 7.41
N VAL A 48 -4.59 3.01 7.47
CA VAL A 48 -3.67 3.99 6.86
C VAL A 48 -3.86 3.99 5.34
N THR A 49 -3.98 2.82 4.74
CA THR A 49 -4.18 2.68 3.29
C THR A 49 -5.49 3.32 2.86
N GLN A 50 -6.58 3.03 3.56
CA GLN A 50 -7.88 3.63 3.24
C GLN A 50 -7.85 5.15 3.43
N GLY A 51 -7.15 5.63 4.45
CA GLY A 51 -6.94 7.07 4.65
C GLY A 51 -6.20 7.71 3.48
N ALA A 52 -5.18 7.05 2.95
CA ALA A 52 -4.46 7.52 1.77
C ALA A 52 -5.37 7.55 0.53
N VAL A 53 -6.21 6.53 0.35
CA VAL A 53 -7.19 6.50 -0.75
C VAL A 53 -8.17 7.66 -0.62
N ASP A 54 -8.73 7.88 0.55
CA ASP A 54 -9.72 8.95 0.79
C ASP A 54 -9.11 10.33 0.54
N ALA A 55 -7.89 10.57 1.02
CA ALA A 55 -7.18 11.81 0.79
C ALA A 55 -6.91 12.05 -0.70
N LEU A 56 -6.53 10.99 -1.43
CA LEU A 56 -6.29 11.10 -2.86
C LEU A 56 -7.59 11.35 -3.63
N VAL A 57 -8.69 10.72 -3.25
CA VAL A 57 -10.01 10.97 -3.86
C VAL A 57 -10.37 12.45 -3.75
N ASP A 58 -10.16 13.06 -2.59
CA ASP A 58 -10.44 14.49 -2.40
C ASP A 58 -9.60 15.35 -3.36
N VAL A 59 -8.32 15.03 -3.51
CA VAL A 59 -7.44 15.74 -4.44
C VAL A 59 -7.89 15.54 -5.89
N LEU A 60 -8.26 14.31 -6.26
CA LEU A 60 -8.68 13.99 -7.63
C LEU A 60 -10.01 14.64 -8.01
N CYS A 61 -10.89 14.91 -7.06
CA CYS A 61 -12.12 15.66 -7.31
C CYS A 61 -11.84 17.09 -7.76
N ASP A 62 -10.76 17.70 -7.28
CA ASP A 62 -10.36 19.06 -7.66
C ASP A 62 -9.46 19.08 -8.90
N ALA A 63 -8.50 18.14 -8.96
CA ALA A 63 -7.53 18.03 -10.03
C ALA A 63 -7.33 16.56 -10.38
N PRO A 64 -8.00 16.02 -11.43
CA PRO A 64 -8.01 14.59 -11.71
C PRO A 64 -6.72 14.11 -12.38
N ARG A 65 -5.61 14.31 -11.72
CA ARG A 65 -4.28 13.88 -12.16
C ARG A 65 -3.51 13.32 -11.01
N VAL A 66 -2.83 12.20 -11.23
CA VAL A 66 -1.98 11.57 -10.22
C VAL A 66 -0.82 10.87 -10.88
N GLU A 67 0.32 10.85 -10.19
CA GLU A 67 1.51 10.13 -10.64
C GLU A 67 1.69 8.85 -9.85
N VAL A 68 2.08 7.79 -10.55
CA VAL A 68 2.60 6.57 -9.96
C VAL A 68 4.10 6.47 -10.24
N TYR A 69 4.79 5.62 -9.52
CA TYR A 69 6.25 5.58 -9.56
C TYR A 69 6.72 4.15 -9.81
N ARG A 70 7.80 4.03 -10.60
CA ARG A 70 8.37 2.72 -10.93
C ARG A 70 9.25 2.16 -9.82
N THR A 71 9.83 3.05 -9.01
CA THR A 71 10.74 2.67 -7.93
C THR A 71 10.31 3.26 -6.61
N ASP A 72 10.69 2.59 -5.52
CA ASP A 72 10.41 3.06 -4.16
C ASP A 72 11.06 4.43 -3.90
N GLU A 73 12.28 4.61 -4.40
CA GLU A 73 13.03 5.86 -4.25
C GLU A 73 12.29 7.05 -4.87
N ARG A 74 11.70 6.86 -6.03
CA ARG A 74 10.93 7.91 -6.68
C ARG A 74 9.67 8.26 -5.92
N LEU A 75 8.96 7.24 -5.39
CA LEU A 75 7.81 7.48 -4.53
C LEU A 75 8.23 8.27 -3.29
N HIS A 76 9.30 7.85 -2.63
CA HIS A 76 9.74 8.47 -1.37
C HIS A 76 10.25 9.91 -1.58
N ALA A 77 10.84 10.19 -2.73
CA ALA A 77 11.26 11.55 -3.08
C ALA A 77 10.07 12.47 -3.32
N ALA A 78 9.02 11.98 -3.99
CA ALA A 78 7.83 12.77 -4.32
C ALA A 78 6.86 12.87 -3.14
N ARG A 79 6.78 11.82 -2.32
CA ARG A 79 5.86 11.70 -1.19
C ARG A 79 6.58 11.14 0.04
N PRO A 80 7.36 11.99 0.74
CA PRO A 80 8.14 11.51 1.90
C PRO A 80 7.27 11.00 3.05
N GLU A 81 6.01 11.40 3.12
CA GLU A 81 5.06 10.87 4.11
C GLU A 81 4.81 9.36 3.96
N TYR A 82 5.10 8.81 2.78
CA TYR A 82 4.94 7.38 2.50
C TYR A 82 6.27 6.63 2.40
N ALA A 83 7.31 7.14 3.08
CA ALA A 83 8.65 6.56 3.01
C ALA A 83 8.74 5.10 3.48
N ASP A 84 7.78 4.66 4.30
CA ASP A 84 7.74 3.27 4.80
C ASP A 84 7.05 2.31 3.81
N PHE A 85 6.45 2.82 2.73
CA PHE A 85 5.68 2.03 1.79
C PHE A 85 6.39 1.89 0.45
N PRO A 86 6.24 0.72 -0.24
CA PRO A 86 6.81 0.55 -1.58
C PRO A 86 5.95 1.20 -2.66
N ALA A 87 6.55 1.43 -3.83
CA ALA A 87 5.85 2.00 -4.98
C ALA A 87 4.64 1.16 -5.41
N SER A 88 4.70 -0.15 -5.25
CA SER A 88 3.58 -1.06 -5.55
C SER A 88 2.35 -0.77 -4.69
N TRP A 89 2.55 -0.42 -3.42
CA TRP A 89 1.47 -0.02 -2.54
C TRP A 89 0.80 1.28 -3.03
N TRP A 90 1.61 2.27 -3.45
CA TRP A 90 1.07 3.53 -3.98
C TRP A 90 0.26 3.30 -5.25
N ARG A 91 0.73 2.43 -6.15
CA ARG A 91 -0.03 2.07 -7.36
C ARG A 91 -1.40 1.48 -7.02
N MET A 92 -1.48 0.68 -5.97
CA MET A 92 -2.76 0.13 -5.51
C MET A 92 -3.67 1.22 -4.93
N VAL A 93 -3.12 2.16 -4.14
CA VAL A 93 -3.88 3.31 -3.62
C VAL A 93 -4.48 4.11 -4.79
N VAL A 94 -3.66 4.40 -5.80
CA VAL A 94 -4.10 5.11 -7.00
C VAL A 94 -5.20 4.34 -7.74
N ALA A 95 -5.05 3.02 -7.88
CA ALA A 95 -6.05 2.19 -8.53
C ALA A 95 -7.40 2.22 -7.80
N ARG A 96 -7.39 2.19 -6.47
CA ARG A 96 -8.62 2.31 -5.67
C ARG A 96 -9.26 3.68 -5.83
N ALA A 97 -8.46 4.75 -5.74
CA ALA A 97 -8.95 6.12 -5.83
C ALA A 97 -9.53 6.44 -7.21
N THR A 98 -8.91 5.97 -8.27
CA THR A 98 -9.37 6.20 -9.64
C THR A 98 -10.64 5.44 -9.98
N ARG A 99 -10.99 4.39 -9.24
CA ARG A 99 -12.31 3.76 -9.35
C ARG A 99 -13.42 4.68 -8.88
N VAL A 100 -13.13 5.52 -7.89
CA VAL A 100 -14.07 6.50 -7.36
C VAL A 100 -14.15 7.73 -8.28
N VAL A 101 -13.03 8.12 -8.89
CA VAL A 101 -12.91 9.26 -9.81
C VAL A 101 -12.39 8.77 -11.15
N PRO A 102 -13.27 8.13 -11.99
CA PRO A 102 -12.82 7.44 -13.22
C PRO A 102 -12.21 8.34 -14.28
N GLU A 103 -12.51 9.63 -14.27
CA GLU A 103 -11.94 10.61 -15.20
C GLU A 103 -10.49 10.98 -14.91
N SER A 104 -9.89 10.41 -13.88
CA SER A 104 -8.53 10.73 -13.48
C SER A 104 -7.49 10.24 -14.49
N GLU A 105 -6.46 11.06 -14.72
CA GLU A 105 -5.32 10.71 -15.56
C GLU A 105 -4.17 10.19 -14.68
N ILE A 106 -3.60 9.05 -15.05
CA ILE A 106 -2.48 8.44 -14.35
C ILE A 106 -1.25 8.56 -15.25
N SER A 107 -0.15 9.03 -14.68
CA SER A 107 1.14 9.11 -15.36
C SER A 107 2.27 8.59 -14.49
N TYR A 108 3.44 8.33 -15.08
CA TYR A 108 4.62 7.92 -14.33
C TYR A 108 5.48 9.15 -14.00
N GLY A 109 5.76 9.27 -12.74
CA GLY A 109 6.69 10.28 -12.24
C GLY A 109 8.14 9.85 -12.23
#